data_9c9a4171eab08661efa99b6892cb4f47
#
_entry.id   9c9a4171eab08661efa99b6892cb4f47
#
_cell.length_a   1.000
_cell.length_b   1.000
_cell.length_c   1.000
_cell.angle_alpha   90.00
_cell.angle_beta   90.00
_cell.angle_gamma   90.00
#
_symmetry.space_group_name_H-M   'P 1'
#
loop_
_entity.id
_entity.type
_entity.pdbx_description
1 polymer ?
#
loop_
_entity_poly.entity_id
_entity_poly.type
_entity_poly.pdbx_seq_one_letter_code
_entity_poly.pdbx_strand_id
1 'polypeptide(L)'
;MKDKKGKLFENTVMLYLLTFSNYFFSFISVPYQTRILGAEIYGKLGFAVAFMSYFQLFLDFGFLLSATEMVALHRNDKDMLGRILSSVCWCKFVLTLISGSILTGLCLSVTRFSDDVLLYVLYFISVAINSFMPDYLYRGLEEMRIITIRTVLIKLFFTGTIFVFLKQPDQYY
;
A
#
# COMPACT_ATOMS: atom_id res chain seq x y z
N MET A 1 16.97 30.97 0.34
CA MET A 1 16.78 30.43 1.71
C MET A 1 15.34 30.43 2.19
N LYS A 2 14.51 31.44 1.89
CA LYS A 2 13.07 31.49 2.25
C LYS A 2 12.24 30.34 1.62
N ASP A 3 12.54 30.01 0.39
CA ASP A 3 11.82 28.99 -0.39
C ASP A 3 11.99 27.55 0.16
N LYS A 4 13.22 27.20 0.58
CA LYS A 4 13.49 25.89 1.20
C LYS A 4 12.76 25.67 2.54
N LYS A 5 12.64 26.72 3.36
CA LYS A 5 11.91 26.64 4.64
C LYS A 5 10.42 26.46 4.43
N GLY A 6 9.84 27.12 3.41
CA GLY A 6 8.44 26.96 3.04
C GLY A 6 8.13 25.55 2.56
N LYS A 7 8.96 24.99 1.68
CA LYS A 7 8.80 23.63 1.17
C LYS A 7 8.95 22.56 2.27
N LEU A 8 9.90 22.76 3.19
CA LEU A 8 10.05 21.86 4.33
C LEU A 8 8.81 21.86 5.23
N PHE A 9 8.29 23.04 5.54
CA PHE A 9 7.07 23.19 6.34
C PHE A 9 5.86 22.53 5.65
N GLU A 10 5.67 22.77 4.35
CA GLU A 10 4.62 22.16 3.55
C GLU A 10 4.72 20.62 3.59
N ASN A 11 5.88 20.06 3.34
CA ASN A 11 6.10 18.62 3.38
C ASN A 11 5.81 18.02 4.77
N THR A 12 6.20 18.74 5.83
CA THR A 12 5.91 18.31 7.21
C THR A 12 4.42 18.29 7.48
N VAL A 13 3.70 19.34 7.10
CA VAL A 13 2.23 19.40 7.25
C VAL A 13 1.55 18.30 6.44
N MET A 14 2.02 18.03 5.22
CA MET A 14 1.48 16.95 4.38
C MET A 14 1.71 15.56 5.00
N LEU A 15 2.86 15.32 5.64
CA LEU A 15 3.11 14.07 6.37
C LEU A 15 2.18 13.91 7.59
N TYR A 16 1.93 14.98 8.34
CA TYR A 16 0.95 14.94 9.43
C TYR A 16 -0.45 14.67 8.92
N LEU A 17 -0.88 15.33 7.85
CA LEU A 17 -2.17 15.08 7.21
C LEU A 17 -2.30 13.64 6.71
N LEU A 18 -1.25 13.11 6.10
CA LEU A 18 -1.21 11.71 5.66
C LEU A 18 -1.40 10.75 6.83
N THR A 19 -0.63 10.96 7.89
CA THR A 19 -0.68 10.12 9.10
C THR A 19 -2.03 10.22 9.78
N PHE A 20 -2.53 11.44 9.99
CA PHE A 20 -3.85 11.67 10.57
C PHE A 20 -4.95 11.00 9.75
N SER A 21 -4.95 11.17 8.42
CA SER A 21 -5.92 10.54 7.53
C SER A 21 -5.88 9.01 7.62
N ASN A 22 -4.67 8.43 7.73
CA ASN A 22 -4.52 6.99 7.88
C ASN A 22 -5.24 6.46 9.12
N TYR A 23 -5.06 7.12 10.26
CA TYR A 23 -5.72 6.72 11.51
C TYR A 23 -7.22 7.06 11.49
N PHE A 24 -7.59 8.21 10.97
CA PHE A 24 -8.98 8.66 10.92
C PHE A 24 -9.87 7.69 10.11
N PHE A 25 -9.46 7.35 8.88
CA PHE A 25 -10.21 6.42 8.06
C PHE A 25 -10.26 5.01 8.66
N SER A 26 -9.16 4.54 9.27
CA SER A 26 -9.15 3.25 9.96
C SER A 26 -10.07 3.26 11.19
N PHE A 27 -10.07 4.34 11.97
CA PHE A 27 -10.92 4.49 13.15
C PHE A 27 -12.42 4.44 12.82
N ILE A 28 -12.80 4.96 11.66
CA ILE A 28 -14.20 4.93 11.20
C ILE A 28 -14.54 3.56 10.58
N SER A 29 -13.64 3.02 9.74
CA SER A 29 -13.93 1.81 8.97
C SER A 29 -13.92 0.54 9.81
N VAL A 30 -12.99 0.42 10.77
CA VAL A 30 -12.82 -0.81 11.57
C VAL A 30 -14.05 -1.14 12.43
N PRO A 31 -14.62 -0.23 13.24
CA PRO A 31 -15.82 -0.53 14.01
C PRO A 31 -17.03 -0.86 13.14
N TYR A 32 -17.18 -0.18 12.01
CA TYR A 32 -18.25 -0.42 11.07
C TYR A 32 -18.16 -1.83 10.46
N GLN A 33 -16.98 -2.19 9.94
CA GLN A 33 -16.73 -3.51 9.35
C GLN A 33 -16.92 -4.63 10.38
N THR A 34 -16.37 -4.47 11.59
CA THR A 34 -16.49 -5.46 12.65
C THR A 34 -17.93 -5.69 13.06
N ARG A 35 -18.75 -4.63 13.09
CA ARG A 35 -20.17 -4.71 13.45
C ARG A 35 -21.00 -5.44 12.39
N ILE A 36 -20.71 -5.25 11.10
CA ILE A 36 -21.48 -5.85 10.00
C ILE A 36 -21.02 -7.28 9.74
N LEU A 37 -19.71 -7.50 9.63
CA LEU A 37 -19.15 -8.80 9.26
C LEU A 37 -19.11 -9.79 10.44
N GLY A 38 -19.18 -9.30 11.66
CA GLY A 38 -19.02 -10.12 12.85
C GLY A 38 -17.55 -10.51 13.11
N ALA A 39 -17.29 -11.07 14.29
CA ALA A 39 -15.93 -11.35 14.74
C ALA A 39 -15.22 -12.43 13.91
N GLU A 40 -15.95 -13.41 13.41
CA GLU A 40 -15.38 -14.53 12.67
C GLU A 40 -14.86 -14.09 11.30
N ILE A 41 -15.69 -13.44 10.48
CA ILE A 41 -15.31 -12.98 9.13
C ILE A 41 -14.25 -11.89 9.25
N TYR A 42 -14.41 -10.94 10.18
CA TYR A 42 -13.42 -9.90 10.41
C TYR A 42 -12.07 -10.48 10.86
N GLY A 43 -12.09 -11.57 11.65
CA GLY A 43 -10.89 -12.31 12.02
C GLY A 43 -10.18 -12.97 10.82
N LYS A 44 -10.93 -13.55 9.88
CA LYS A 44 -10.36 -14.08 8.61
C LYS A 44 -9.72 -12.99 7.78
N LEU A 45 -10.38 -11.85 7.61
CA LEU A 45 -9.83 -10.70 6.91
C LEU A 45 -8.57 -10.17 7.59
N GLY A 46 -8.58 -10.04 8.92
CA GLY A 46 -7.43 -9.62 9.72
C GLY A 46 -6.23 -10.55 9.54
N PHE A 47 -6.47 -11.87 9.53
CA PHE A 47 -5.41 -12.85 9.26
C PHE A 47 -4.86 -12.70 7.83
N ALA A 48 -5.73 -12.54 6.82
CA ALA A 48 -5.31 -12.34 5.44
C ALA A 48 -4.44 -11.07 5.29
N VAL A 49 -4.86 -9.95 5.90
CA VAL A 49 -4.09 -8.69 5.89
C VAL A 49 -2.74 -8.88 6.59
N ALA A 50 -2.71 -9.50 7.76
CA ALA A 50 -1.46 -9.77 8.49
C ALA A 50 -0.52 -10.68 7.69
N PHE A 51 -1.06 -11.73 7.07
CA PHE A 51 -0.29 -12.63 6.23
C PHE A 51 0.28 -11.91 4.99
N MET A 52 -0.54 -11.10 4.30
CA MET A 52 -0.12 -10.33 3.14
C MET A 52 0.88 -9.22 3.47
N SER A 53 0.93 -8.75 4.72
CA SER A 53 1.94 -7.77 5.13
C SER A 53 3.37 -8.31 5.04
N TYR A 54 3.59 -9.61 5.18
CA TYR A 54 4.90 -10.24 4.94
C TYR A 54 5.28 -10.19 3.46
N PHE A 55 4.32 -10.43 2.56
CA PHE A 55 4.55 -10.27 1.11
C PHE A 55 4.84 -8.81 0.76
N GLN A 56 4.12 -7.86 1.35
CA GLN A 56 4.39 -6.43 1.17
C GLN A 56 5.83 -6.07 1.60
N LEU A 57 6.26 -6.55 2.76
CA LEU A 57 7.63 -6.33 3.25
C LEU A 57 8.67 -6.91 2.29
N PHE A 58 8.41 -8.10 1.75
CA PHE A 58 9.30 -8.74 0.79
C PHE A 58 9.34 -7.98 -0.56
N LEU A 59 8.20 -7.52 -1.06
CA LEU A 59 8.11 -6.75 -2.31
C LEU A 59 8.77 -5.37 -2.18
N ASP A 60 8.70 -4.75 -1.00
CA ASP A 60 9.32 -3.44 -0.78
C ASP A 60 10.84 -3.54 -0.57
N PHE A 61 11.35 -4.62 -0.01
CA PHE A 61 12.77 -4.99 0.13
C PHE A 61 13.73 -3.82 0.39
N GLY A 62 13.30 -2.82 1.15
CA GLY A 62 14.12 -1.64 1.43
C GLY A 62 14.21 -0.61 0.30
N PHE A 63 13.53 -0.82 -0.84
CA PHE A 63 13.52 0.15 -1.95
C PHE A 63 13.03 1.54 -1.52
N LEU A 64 12.14 1.60 -0.54
CA LEU A 64 11.67 2.89 -0.03
C LEU A 64 12.80 3.76 0.51
N LEU A 65 13.82 3.17 1.14
CA LEU A 65 14.96 3.90 1.69
C LEU A 65 16.04 4.13 0.63
N SER A 66 16.54 3.04 0.03
CA SER A 66 17.66 3.11 -0.92
C SER A 66 17.34 3.89 -2.18
N ALA A 67 16.15 3.67 -2.78
CA ALA A 67 15.77 4.41 -3.97
C ALA A 67 15.42 5.87 -3.66
N THR A 68 14.85 6.18 -2.49
CA THR A 68 14.62 7.58 -2.06
C THR A 68 15.94 8.35 -1.96
N GLU A 69 16.98 7.74 -1.39
CA GLU A 69 18.32 8.35 -1.30
C GLU A 69 18.90 8.61 -2.69
N MET A 70 18.87 7.61 -3.58
CA MET A 70 19.36 7.76 -4.95
C MET A 70 18.62 8.86 -5.72
N VAL A 71 17.30 8.95 -5.58
CA VAL A 71 16.48 10.01 -6.18
C VAL A 71 16.86 11.38 -5.62
N ALA A 72 17.06 11.49 -4.31
CA ALA A 72 17.44 12.76 -3.67
C ALA A 72 18.82 13.27 -4.15
N LEU A 73 19.77 12.36 -4.37
CA LEU A 73 21.09 12.69 -4.88
C LEU A 73 21.06 13.14 -6.35
N HIS A 74 20.17 12.58 -7.16
CA HIS A 74 20.10 12.84 -8.61
C HIS A 74 18.83 13.61 -9.03
N ARG A 75 18.26 14.43 -8.12
CA ARG A 75 16.98 15.15 -8.34
C ARG A 75 16.92 16.02 -9.59
N ASN A 76 18.07 16.49 -10.10
CA ASN A 76 18.15 17.37 -11.27
C ASN A 76 18.47 16.62 -12.56
N ASP A 77 18.70 15.31 -12.51
CA ASP A 77 19.03 14.47 -13.64
C ASP A 77 17.84 13.56 -13.99
N LYS A 78 17.07 13.97 -15.01
CA LYS A 78 15.87 13.23 -15.45
C LYS A 78 16.20 11.86 -16.02
N ASP A 79 17.34 11.72 -16.69
CA ASP A 79 17.74 10.45 -17.29
C ASP A 79 18.12 9.45 -16.21
N MET A 80 18.81 9.90 -15.16
CA MET A 80 19.14 9.07 -14.03
C MET A 80 17.90 8.68 -13.22
N LEU A 81 16.96 9.61 -13.02
CA LEU A 81 15.66 9.30 -12.37
C LEU A 81 14.87 8.24 -13.15
N GLY A 82 14.87 8.32 -14.48
CA GLY A 82 14.24 7.31 -15.33
C GLY A 82 14.87 5.93 -15.19
N ARG A 83 16.20 5.85 -15.12
CA ARG A 83 16.94 4.60 -14.89
C ARG A 83 16.65 4.00 -13.50
N ILE A 84 16.64 4.82 -12.45
CA ILE A 84 16.28 4.38 -11.09
C ILE A 84 14.86 3.80 -11.08
N LEU A 85 13.90 4.51 -11.66
CA LEU A 85 12.51 4.07 -11.73
C LEU A 85 12.39 2.72 -12.45
N SER A 86 13.00 2.60 -13.63
CA SER A 86 12.99 1.37 -14.43
C SER A 86 13.63 0.20 -13.67
N SER A 87 14.79 0.41 -13.05
CA SER A 87 15.50 -0.63 -12.30
C SER A 87 14.67 -1.14 -11.12
N VAL A 88 14.08 -0.23 -10.34
CA VAL A 88 13.23 -0.60 -9.21
C VAL A 88 11.97 -1.34 -9.68
N CYS A 89 11.32 -0.88 -10.76
CA CYS A 89 10.17 -1.58 -11.35
C CYS A 89 10.52 -3.00 -11.79
N TRP A 90 11.66 -3.22 -12.43
CA TRP A 90 12.10 -4.55 -12.83
C TRP A 90 12.36 -5.46 -11.63
N CYS A 91 13.06 -4.96 -10.60
CA CYS A 91 13.27 -5.71 -9.38
C CYS A 91 11.95 -6.10 -8.70
N LYS A 92 11.02 -5.15 -8.57
CA LYS A 92 9.69 -5.40 -8.00
C LYS A 92 8.87 -6.38 -8.83
N PHE A 93 8.98 -6.32 -10.14
CA PHE A 93 8.32 -7.29 -11.04
C PHE A 93 8.81 -8.73 -10.79
N VAL A 94 10.12 -8.92 -10.71
CA VAL A 94 10.71 -10.25 -10.40
C VAL A 94 10.26 -10.71 -9.01
N LEU A 95 10.32 -9.85 -8.00
CA LEU A 95 9.89 -10.18 -6.64
C LEU A 95 8.39 -10.53 -6.59
N THR A 96 7.56 -9.85 -7.38
CA THR A 96 6.12 -10.15 -7.50
C THR A 96 5.89 -11.53 -8.10
N LEU A 97 6.64 -11.93 -9.13
CA LEU A 97 6.53 -13.27 -9.72
C LEU A 97 6.94 -14.34 -8.71
N ILE A 98 8.04 -14.13 -7.99
CA ILE A 98 8.51 -15.08 -6.95
C ILE A 98 7.46 -15.20 -5.84
N SER A 99 6.97 -14.06 -5.34
CA SER A 99 5.95 -14.01 -4.28
C SER A 99 4.64 -14.68 -4.71
N GLY A 100 4.20 -14.43 -5.95
CA GLY A 100 3.00 -15.05 -6.51
C GLY A 100 3.14 -16.57 -6.65
N SER A 101 4.32 -17.04 -7.04
CA SER A 101 4.63 -18.49 -7.11
C SER A 101 4.58 -19.13 -5.71
N ILE A 102 5.13 -18.46 -4.70
CA ILE A 102 5.09 -18.92 -3.30
C ILE A 102 3.63 -18.97 -2.81
N LEU A 103 2.85 -17.91 -3.04
CA LEU A 103 1.44 -17.86 -2.65
C LEU A 103 0.64 -19.00 -3.32
N THR A 104 0.82 -19.19 -4.61
CA THR A 104 0.17 -20.28 -5.36
C THR A 104 0.52 -21.64 -4.77
N GLY A 105 1.80 -21.88 -4.47
CA GLY A 105 2.26 -23.11 -3.81
C GLY A 105 1.61 -23.33 -2.45
N LEU A 106 1.46 -22.26 -1.64
CA LEU A 106 0.78 -22.32 -0.35
C LEU A 106 -0.73 -22.62 -0.49
N CYS A 107 -1.41 -21.99 -1.45
CA CYS A 107 -2.82 -22.23 -1.71
C CYS A 107 -3.09 -23.67 -2.16
N LEU A 108 -2.14 -24.31 -2.87
CA LEU A 108 -2.26 -25.70 -3.31
C LEU A 108 -1.88 -26.72 -2.23
N SER A 109 -0.98 -26.37 -1.31
CA SER A 109 -0.42 -27.31 -0.33
C SER A 109 -1.12 -27.28 1.02
N VAL A 110 -1.78 -26.19 1.37
CA VAL A 110 -2.36 -25.99 2.71
C VAL A 110 -3.88 -25.75 2.59
N THR A 111 -4.67 -26.67 3.13
CA THR A 111 -6.15 -26.62 3.08
C THR A 111 -6.74 -25.31 3.60
N ARG A 112 -6.13 -24.73 4.63
CA ARG A 112 -6.59 -23.45 5.20
C ARG A 112 -6.55 -22.29 4.21
N PHE A 113 -5.62 -22.29 3.26
CA PHE A 113 -5.53 -21.28 2.19
C PHE A 113 -6.38 -21.67 0.97
N SER A 114 -6.61 -22.98 0.79
CA SER A 114 -7.43 -23.53 -0.28
C SER A 114 -8.91 -23.18 -0.14
N ASP A 115 -9.42 -22.99 1.09
CA ASP A 115 -10.83 -22.68 1.33
C ASP A 115 -11.19 -21.23 0.91
N ASP A 116 -10.25 -20.31 1.03
CA ASP A 116 -10.47 -18.87 0.76
C ASP A 116 -9.46 -18.33 -0.29
N VAL A 117 -9.14 -19.12 -1.35
CA VAL A 117 -8.14 -18.75 -2.39
C VAL A 117 -8.42 -17.39 -3.00
N LEU A 118 -9.70 -17.11 -3.33
CA LEU A 118 -10.10 -15.85 -3.94
C LEU A 118 -9.71 -14.66 -3.06
N LEU A 119 -9.93 -14.76 -1.76
CA LEU A 119 -9.58 -13.73 -0.79
C LEU A 119 -8.06 -13.44 -0.83
N TYR A 120 -7.23 -14.48 -0.73
CA TYR A 120 -5.76 -14.30 -0.74
C TYR A 120 -5.24 -13.77 -2.07
N VAL A 121 -5.80 -14.22 -3.19
CA VAL A 121 -5.40 -13.72 -4.53
C VAL A 121 -5.78 -12.25 -4.70
N LEU A 122 -6.98 -11.83 -4.29
CA LEU A 122 -7.39 -10.42 -4.36
C LEU A 122 -6.52 -9.52 -3.48
N TYR A 123 -6.21 -9.97 -2.25
CA TYR A 123 -5.29 -9.24 -1.37
C TYR A 123 -3.87 -9.18 -1.95
N PHE A 124 -3.36 -10.26 -2.53
CA PHE A 124 -2.05 -10.28 -3.17
C PHE A 124 -1.98 -9.31 -4.36
N ILE A 125 -3.01 -9.28 -5.21
CA ILE A 125 -3.10 -8.31 -6.31
C ILE A 125 -3.07 -6.88 -5.78
N SER A 126 -3.81 -6.59 -4.71
CA SER A 126 -3.82 -5.28 -4.05
C SER A 126 -2.44 -4.90 -3.52
N VAL A 127 -1.74 -5.83 -2.85
CA VAL A 127 -0.38 -5.64 -2.34
C VAL A 127 0.61 -5.42 -3.49
N ALA A 128 0.52 -6.19 -4.57
CA ALA A 128 1.36 -6.04 -5.74
C ALA A 128 1.17 -4.66 -6.37
N ILE A 129 -0.07 -4.24 -6.65
CA ILE A 129 -0.37 -2.91 -7.22
C ILE A 129 0.17 -1.80 -6.30
N ASN A 130 -0.02 -1.92 -4.99
CA ASN A 130 0.47 -0.94 -4.02
C ASN A 130 2.01 -0.85 -4.04
N SER A 131 2.70 -1.98 -4.13
CA SER A 131 4.16 -2.02 -4.19
C SER A 131 4.73 -1.31 -5.42
N PHE A 132 4.07 -1.37 -6.58
CA PHE A 132 4.51 -0.66 -7.79
C PHE A 132 4.36 0.86 -7.71
N MET A 133 3.68 1.40 -6.70
CA MET A 133 3.57 2.85 -6.55
C MET A 133 4.93 3.49 -6.23
N PRO A 134 5.35 4.53 -6.98
CA PRO A 134 6.68 5.12 -6.86
C PRO A 134 6.76 6.15 -5.71
N ASP A 135 6.38 5.77 -4.49
CA ASP A 135 6.42 6.65 -3.33
C ASP A 135 7.83 7.12 -2.99
N TYR A 136 8.83 6.27 -3.23
CA TYR A 136 10.24 6.62 -3.08
C TYR A 136 10.67 7.79 -3.98
N LEU A 137 10.09 7.88 -5.20
CA LEU A 137 10.38 8.97 -6.14
C LEU A 137 9.90 10.32 -5.58
N TYR A 138 8.63 10.39 -5.17
CA TYR A 138 8.06 11.63 -4.63
C TYR A 138 8.68 12.02 -3.29
N ARG A 139 9.08 11.04 -2.46
CA ARG A 139 9.83 11.30 -1.22
C ARG A 139 11.21 11.89 -1.51
N GLY A 140 11.96 11.31 -2.46
CA GLY A 140 13.27 11.81 -2.85
C GLY A 140 13.22 13.19 -3.51
N LEU A 141 12.17 13.52 -4.23
CA LEU A 141 11.91 14.84 -4.81
C LEU A 141 11.37 15.86 -3.81
N GLU A 142 11.09 15.45 -2.57
CA GLU A 142 10.45 16.28 -1.53
C GLU A 142 9.05 16.79 -1.97
N GLU A 143 8.28 15.94 -2.66
CA GLU A 143 6.91 16.24 -3.13
C GLU A 143 5.86 15.41 -2.38
N MET A 144 5.82 15.53 -1.05
CA MET A 144 4.90 14.79 -0.17
C MET A 144 3.43 15.07 -0.45
N ARG A 145 3.13 16.22 -1.02
CA ARG A 145 1.77 16.62 -1.40
C ARG A 145 1.11 15.61 -2.33
N ILE A 146 1.83 15.09 -3.32
CA ILE A 146 1.31 14.14 -4.30
C ILE A 146 0.90 12.84 -3.60
N ILE A 147 1.78 12.29 -2.74
CA ILE A 147 1.50 11.08 -1.97
C ILE A 147 0.28 11.28 -1.08
N THR A 148 0.23 12.41 -0.35
CA THR A 148 -0.84 12.70 0.61
C THR A 148 -2.19 12.83 -0.08
N ILE A 149 -2.30 13.65 -1.12
CA ILE A 149 -3.56 13.86 -1.85
C ILE A 149 -4.05 12.54 -2.46
N ARG A 150 -3.17 11.81 -3.15
CA ARG A 150 -3.51 10.51 -3.72
C ARG A 150 -4.04 9.54 -2.66
N THR A 151 -3.32 9.38 -1.55
CA THR A 151 -3.70 8.44 -0.49
C THR A 151 -5.01 8.83 0.18
N VAL A 152 -5.22 10.11 0.46
CA VAL A 152 -6.46 10.61 1.05
C VAL A 152 -7.65 10.38 0.12
N LEU A 153 -7.51 10.69 -1.17
CA LEU A 153 -8.57 10.48 -2.16
C LEU A 153 -8.93 9.00 -2.30
N ILE A 154 -7.93 8.12 -2.40
CA ILE A 154 -8.14 6.68 -2.47
C ILE A 154 -8.88 6.19 -1.23
N LYS A 155 -8.44 6.58 -0.04
CA LYS A 155 -9.07 6.17 1.22
C LYS A 155 -10.50 6.70 1.36
N LEU A 156 -10.73 7.95 0.99
CA LEU A 156 -12.07 8.55 1.00
C LEU A 156 -13.01 7.76 0.07
N PHE A 157 -12.55 7.45 -1.14
CA PHE A 157 -13.33 6.68 -2.10
C PHE A 157 -13.65 5.27 -1.58
N PHE A 158 -12.63 4.53 -1.14
CA PHE A 158 -12.85 3.16 -0.64
C PHE A 158 -13.65 3.12 0.66
N THR A 159 -13.41 4.06 1.58
CA THR A 159 -14.24 4.16 2.80
C THR A 159 -15.69 4.46 2.45
N GLY A 160 -15.95 5.41 1.53
CA GLY A 160 -17.28 5.67 1.03
C GLY A 160 -17.94 4.44 0.38
N THR A 161 -17.19 3.71 -0.43
CA THR A 161 -17.63 2.46 -1.06
C THR A 161 -18.02 1.41 0.00
N ILE A 162 -17.21 1.24 1.04
CA ILE A 162 -17.52 0.32 2.15
C ILE A 162 -18.86 0.68 2.79
N PHE A 163 -19.13 1.96 3.09
CA PHE A 163 -20.38 2.37 3.70
C PHE A 163 -21.61 2.19 2.79
N VAL A 164 -21.42 2.30 1.47
CA VAL A 164 -22.51 2.15 0.50
C VAL A 164 -22.83 0.68 0.21
N PHE A 165 -21.80 -0.13 0.02
CA PHE A 165 -21.93 -1.50 -0.46
C PHE A 165 -21.96 -2.54 0.66
N LEU A 166 -21.18 -2.37 1.72
CA LEU A 166 -21.11 -3.34 2.81
C LEU A 166 -22.29 -3.16 3.77
N LYS A 167 -23.40 -3.85 3.50
CA LYS A 167 -24.61 -3.83 4.33
C LYS A 167 -24.95 -5.18 4.94
N GLN A 168 -24.40 -6.27 4.42
CA GLN A 168 -24.66 -7.64 4.84
C GLN A 168 -23.36 -8.43 5.01
N PRO A 169 -23.33 -9.46 5.89
CA PRO A 169 -22.14 -10.26 6.14
C PRO A 169 -21.60 -10.98 4.90
N ASP A 170 -22.45 -11.32 3.92
CA ASP A 170 -22.05 -12.10 2.74
C ASP A 170 -21.36 -11.25 1.65
N GLN A 171 -21.22 -9.94 1.86
CA GLN A 171 -20.67 -8.98 0.88
C GLN A 171 -19.17 -8.67 1.07
N TYR A 172 -18.41 -9.58 1.67
CA TYR A 172 -16.98 -9.34 1.96
C TYR A 172 -16.02 -9.74 0.83
N TYR A 173 -16.52 -10.28 -0.28
CA TYR A 173 -15.77 -10.60 -1.50
C TYR A 173 -15.76 -9.44 -2.49
#